data_abad45877e37a00eeddda77ab535acef
#
_entry.id   abad45877e37a00eeddda77ab535acef
#
_cell.length_a   1.000
_cell.length_b   1.000
_cell.length_c   1.000
_cell.angle_alpha   90.00
_cell.angle_beta   90.00
_cell.angle_gamma   90.00
#
_symmetry.space_group_name_H-M   'P 1'
#
loop_
_entity.id
_entity.type
_entity.pdbx_description
1 polymer ?
#
loop_
_entity_poly.entity_id
_entity_poly.type
_entity_poly.pdbx_seq_one_letter_code
_entity_poly.pdbx_strand_id
1 'polypeptide(L)'
;MANAMASAGITTLVPDKRLDNYTMLHRDYVSSAHDYAKSMEILRKWPGVSRSETGIYAESEGTWIATVLTQQHPDLAFAILTSPPVVSGRQQMTLAATNYLTAAGAPDAVKQLIPRITSLGTQRMGLAYADFDAAKYRTSLTMPLLINYGVKDTAMPVEQGARLLIKAANHAGNTNVTLRYYDANHQLRTGSNQTVPGLPLEPHYTHDLEDWINAVTSGTGANGWATPMIAGTQPNQTVAAPLKTPPALVKSMGVIVGAIAVCLLCALLAMCGAPILLIAGWVRERRASRRVSHDSASTEPAEPTDSTSMFSTDATTPTGPSTQPNAARPIAITDHRFPVGMRVALALNTLLAVGTTGVFLAYLVTVIIDAISLTDNSAVLAKNWHAIVMLTWLSLVAFAWLLAEIIVDACRRHARNRAIASIDDDADMNNGHDAAAGSRCDIGKDGKACIGSGHVIVATCVVVSAALSLALLAFWGLFC
;
A
#
# COMPACT_ATOMS: atom_id res chain seq x y z
N MET A 1 34.55 -4.33 -17.72
CA MET A 1 34.43 -3.64 -19.01
C MET A 1 35.62 -2.70 -19.29
N ALA A 2 35.96 -1.71 -18.41
CA ALA A 2 37.06 -0.79 -18.65
C ALA A 2 38.40 -1.48 -18.95
N ASN A 3 38.74 -2.54 -18.20
CA ASN A 3 39.98 -3.32 -18.45
C ASN A 3 39.97 -3.99 -19.83
N ALA A 4 38.80 -4.49 -20.29
CA ALA A 4 38.69 -5.09 -21.61
C ALA A 4 38.89 -4.04 -22.72
N MET A 5 38.28 -2.86 -22.60
CA MET A 5 38.51 -1.75 -23.53
C MET A 5 39.97 -1.27 -23.53
N ALA A 6 40.58 -1.16 -22.35
CA ALA A 6 42.00 -0.78 -22.24
C ALA A 6 42.92 -1.81 -22.89
N SER A 7 42.64 -3.11 -22.77
CA SER A 7 43.37 -4.18 -23.46
C SER A 7 43.27 -4.08 -24.98
N ALA A 8 42.16 -3.53 -25.49
CA ALA A 8 41.92 -3.25 -26.91
C ALA A 8 42.53 -1.91 -27.38
N GLY A 9 43.34 -1.24 -26.57
CA GLY A 9 43.97 0.05 -26.92
C GLY A 9 43.06 1.26 -26.78
N ILE A 10 41.86 1.11 -26.19
CA ILE A 10 40.89 2.18 -26.00
C ILE A 10 41.11 2.83 -24.63
N THR A 11 41.50 4.09 -24.60
CA THR A 11 41.67 4.85 -23.37
C THR A 11 40.27 5.03 -22.72
N THR A 12 40.13 4.58 -21.47
CA THR A 12 38.87 4.65 -20.74
C THR A 12 39.01 5.39 -19.42
N LEU A 13 38.04 6.26 -19.10
CA LEU A 13 37.87 6.92 -17.83
C LEU A 13 36.58 6.46 -17.21
N VAL A 14 36.64 5.87 -16.03
CA VAL A 14 35.46 5.44 -15.22
C VAL A 14 35.46 6.29 -13.95
N PRO A 15 34.74 7.40 -13.94
CA PRO A 15 34.68 8.26 -12.76
C PRO A 15 33.79 7.64 -11.67
N ASP A 16 34.11 7.92 -10.42
CA ASP A 16 33.27 7.57 -9.30
C ASP A 16 31.93 8.34 -9.37
N LYS A 17 30.87 7.67 -9.00
CA LYS A 17 29.54 8.25 -8.98
C LYS A 17 29.34 9.09 -7.73
N ARG A 18 28.81 10.29 -7.88
CA ARG A 18 28.35 11.07 -6.73
C ARG A 18 27.21 10.34 -6.00
N LEU A 19 27.24 10.38 -4.66
CA LEU A 19 26.24 9.70 -3.82
C LEU A 19 25.21 10.67 -3.24
N ASP A 20 25.48 11.96 -3.20
CA ASP A 20 24.57 12.99 -2.67
C ASP A 20 23.33 13.23 -3.55
N ASN A 21 23.46 13.07 -4.87
CA ASN A 21 22.38 13.20 -5.84
C ASN A 21 21.88 11.84 -6.40
N TYR A 22 22.35 10.72 -5.84
CA TYR A 22 22.02 9.37 -6.29
C TYR A 22 21.85 8.41 -5.13
N THR A 23 20.63 8.35 -4.61
CA THR A 23 20.22 7.46 -3.53
C THR A 23 19.06 6.58 -3.98
N MET A 24 18.59 5.67 -3.12
CA MET A 24 17.38 4.87 -3.40
C MET A 24 16.12 5.73 -3.56
N LEU A 25 16.03 6.87 -2.89
CA LEU A 25 14.85 7.74 -2.92
C LEU A 25 15.01 8.95 -3.84
N HIS A 26 16.25 9.33 -4.16
CA HIS A 26 16.52 10.50 -4.98
C HIS A 26 17.59 10.19 -6.03
N ARG A 27 17.28 10.43 -7.30
CA ARG A 27 18.20 10.25 -8.43
C ARG A 27 18.01 11.40 -9.41
N ASP A 28 19.06 12.19 -9.57
CA ASP A 28 19.09 13.30 -10.52
C ASP A 28 19.99 12.96 -11.70
N TYR A 29 19.38 12.42 -12.75
CA TYR A 29 20.10 12.02 -13.97
C TYR A 29 20.65 13.20 -14.75
N VAL A 30 20.03 14.39 -14.66
CA VAL A 30 20.49 15.59 -15.33
C VAL A 30 21.78 16.11 -14.66
N SER A 31 21.76 16.20 -13.34
CA SER A 31 22.96 16.56 -12.56
C SER A 31 24.09 15.54 -12.76
N SER A 32 23.75 14.24 -12.78
CA SER A 32 24.74 13.19 -13.07
C SER A 32 25.35 13.34 -14.47
N ALA A 33 24.55 13.68 -15.49
CA ALA A 33 25.07 13.93 -16.84
C ALA A 33 26.09 15.10 -16.86
N HIS A 34 25.84 16.18 -16.13
CA HIS A 34 26.79 17.27 -15.97
C HIS A 34 28.12 16.85 -15.33
N ASP A 35 28.08 15.95 -14.34
CA ASP A 35 29.29 15.45 -13.70
C ASP A 35 30.10 14.54 -14.64
N TYR A 36 29.42 13.67 -15.41
CA TYR A 36 30.09 12.87 -16.45
C TYR A 36 30.59 13.71 -17.61
N ALA A 37 29.95 14.83 -17.96
CA ALA A 37 30.44 15.78 -18.94
C ALA A 37 31.80 16.41 -18.49
N LYS A 38 31.92 16.77 -17.21
CA LYS A 38 33.21 17.25 -16.65
C LYS A 38 34.32 16.20 -16.75
N SER A 39 33.96 14.93 -16.43
CA SER A 39 34.91 13.82 -16.56
C SER A 39 35.32 13.57 -18.00
N MET A 40 34.39 13.68 -18.94
CA MET A 40 34.72 13.62 -20.38
C MET A 40 35.66 14.73 -20.82
N GLU A 41 35.46 15.96 -20.37
CA GLU A 41 36.37 17.08 -20.71
C GLU A 41 37.76 16.92 -20.05
N ILE A 42 37.85 16.19 -18.93
CA ILE A 42 39.17 15.80 -18.36
C ILE A 42 39.81 14.76 -19.25
N LEU A 43 39.10 13.70 -19.65
CA LEU A 43 39.61 12.66 -20.54
C LEU A 43 40.14 13.27 -21.87
N ARG A 44 39.41 14.20 -22.46
CA ARG A 44 39.74 14.88 -23.72
C ARG A 44 41.06 15.69 -23.67
N LYS A 45 41.59 15.96 -22.46
CA LYS A 45 42.87 16.65 -22.24
C LYS A 45 44.04 15.71 -21.98
N TRP A 46 43.79 14.41 -21.90
CA TRP A 46 44.87 13.45 -21.66
C TRP A 46 45.77 13.31 -22.91
N PRO A 47 47.07 13.12 -22.72
CA PRO A 47 47.99 12.86 -23.82
C PRO A 47 47.55 11.63 -24.61
N GLY A 48 47.52 11.76 -25.94
CA GLY A 48 47.15 10.66 -26.85
C GLY A 48 45.62 10.43 -27.01
N VAL A 49 44.78 11.21 -26.32
CA VAL A 49 43.31 11.16 -26.51
C VAL A 49 42.86 12.14 -27.58
N SER A 50 42.20 11.65 -28.60
CA SER A 50 41.59 12.48 -29.64
C SER A 50 40.20 12.98 -29.17
N ARG A 51 40.04 14.31 -29.21
CA ARG A 51 38.73 14.92 -28.86
C ARG A 51 37.64 14.50 -29.80
N SER A 52 37.93 14.38 -31.08
CA SER A 52 36.97 14.00 -32.13
C SER A 52 36.63 12.51 -32.15
N GLU A 53 37.36 11.69 -31.38
CA GLU A 53 37.15 10.25 -31.25
C GLU A 53 36.62 9.85 -29.85
N THR A 54 36.32 10.83 -29.02
CA THR A 54 35.81 10.61 -27.68
C THR A 54 34.32 10.30 -27.72
N GLY A 55 33.90 9.12 -27.21
CA GLY A 55 32.52 8.69 -27.10
C GLY A 55 32.10 8.35 -25.69
N ILE A 56 30.91 7.81 -25.52
CA ILE A 56 30.38 7.38 -24.24
C ILE A 56 29.93 5.91 -24.30
N TYR A 57 30.27 5.16 -23.24
CA TYR A 57 29.73 3.85 -22.91
C TYR A 57 28.85 3.96 -21.67
N ALA A 58 27.64 3.43 -21.75
CA ALA A 58 26.72 3.40 -20.62
C ALA A 58 25.96 2.08 -20.56
N GLU A 59 25.70 1.62 -19.35
CA GLU A 59 25.02 0.36 -19.08
C GLU A 59 23.78 0.61 -18.20
N SER A 60 22.69 -0.13 -18.49
CA SER A 60 21.47 -0.14 -17.69
C SER A 60 20.95 1.29 -17.45
N GLU A 61 20.61 1.64 -16.22
CA GLU A 61 20.15 2.98 -15.82
C GLU A 61 21.12 4.11 -16.24
N GLY A 62 22.42 3.83 -16.35
CA GLY A 62 23.41 4.76 -16.86
C GLY A 62 23.11 5.27 -18.26
N THR A 63 22.36 4.52 -19.07
CA THR A 63 21.96 4.94 -20.42
C THR A 63 20.96 6.09 -20.42
N TRP A 64 20.19 6.29 -19.35
CA TRP A 64 19.39 7.51 -19.18
C TRP A 64 20.27 8.74 -18.99
N ILE A 65 21.34 8.60 -18.18
CA ILE A 65 22.33 9.65 -18.00
C ILE A 65 23.03 9.95 -19.32
N ALA A 66 23.42 8.90 -20.06
CA ALA A 66 24.05 9.04 -21.36
C ALA A 66 23.18 9.78 -22.37
N THR A 67 21.87 9.49 -22.44
CA THR A 67 20.96 10.21 -23.35
C THR A 67 20.79 11.69 -22.98
N VAL A 68 20.87 12.05 -21.70
CA VAL A 68 20.94 13.46 -21.29
C VAL A 68 22.26 14.09 -21.72
N LEU A 69 23.38 13.37 -21.55
CA LEU A 69 24.70 13.83 -21.91
C LEU A 69 24.80 14.07 -23.45
N THR A 70 24.26 13.17 -24.28
CA THR A 70 24.28 13.34 -25.76
C THR A 70 23.53 14.59 -26.21
N GLN A 71 22.49 15.03 -25.46
CA GLN A 71 21.81 16.28 -25.75
C GLN A 71 22.69 17.51 -25.44
N GLN A 72 23.49 17.43 -24.37
CA GLN A 72 24.40 18.51 -23.95
C GLN A 72 25.68 18.54 -24.83
N HIS A 73 26.10 17.38 -25.34
CA HIS A 73 27.33 17.16 -26.10
C HIS A 73 27.08 16.42 -27.41
N PRO A 74 26.48 17.06 -28.41
CA PRO A 74 26.28 16.46 -29.74
C PRO A 74 27.58 16.21 -30.50
N ASP A 75 28.70 16.69 -29.99
CA ASP A 75 30.07 16.51 -30.50
C ASP A 75 30.74 15.21 -30.06
N LEU A 76 29.95 14.29 -29.40
CA LEU A 76 30.43 12.95 -29.12
C LEU A 76 30.62 12.14 -30.43
N ALA A 77 31.76 11.46 -30.53
CA ALA A 77 32.08 10.63 -31.69
C ALA A 77 31.11 9.44 -31.84
N PHE A 78 30.66 8.89 -30.71
CA PHE A 78 29.75 7.76 -30.68
C PHE A 78 29.07 7.61 -29.31
N ALA A 79 27.99 6.83 -29.27
CA ALA A 79 27.35 6.38 -28.04
C ALA A 79 27.14 4.86 -28.06
N ILE A 80 27.45 4.20 -26.94
CA ILE A 80 27.21 2.77 -26.72
C ILE A 80 26.27 2.62 -25.55
N LEU A 81 25.09 2.03 -25.83
CA LEU A 81 24.04 1.81 -24.85
C LEU A 81 23.84 0.31 -24.64
N THR A 82 24.24 -0.18 -23.49
CA THR A 82 24.16 -1.60 -23.12
C THR A 82 23.03 -1.82 -22.15
N SER A 83 22.13 -2.76 -22.48
CA SER A 83 20.91 -3.09 -21.72
C SER A 83 20.09 -1.84 -21.33
N PRO A 84 19.79 -0.94 -22.29
CA PRO A 84 19.16 0.34 -21.97
C PRO A 84 17.68 0.19 -21.61
N PRO A 85 17.24 0.75 -20.46
CA PRO A 85 15.83 1.02 -20.23
C PRO A 85 15.39 2.20 -21.11
N VAL A 86 14.27 2.04 -21.81
CA VAL A 86 13.80 3.03 -22.78
C VAL A 86 12.47 3.68 -22.41
N VAL A 87 11.85 3.22 -21.35
CA VAL A 87 10.59 3.73 -20.81
C VAL A 87 10.85 4.42 -19.46
N SER A 88 9.85 5.06 -18.88
CA SER A 88 10.03 5.66 -17.55
C SER A 88 10.39 4.60 -16.50
N GLY A 89 11.02 5.00 -15.40
CA GLY A 89 11.40 4.10 -14.31
C GLY A 89 10.22 3.28 -13.79
N ARG A 90 9.05 3.88 -13.71
CA ARG A 90 7.79 3.23 -13.31
C ARG A 90 7.38 2.11 -14.28
N GLN A 91 7.46 2.36 -15.58
CA GLN A 91 7.16 1.37 -16.61
C GLN A 91 8.21 0.26 -16.64
N GLN A 92 9.47 0.63 -16.43
CA GLN A 92 10.59 -0.31 -16.35
C GLN A 92 10.45 -1.25 -15.16
N MET A 93 10.13 -0.72 -13.98
CA MET A 93 9.86 -1.51 -12.77
C MET A 93 8.67 -2.46 -12.97
N THR A 94 7.63 -1.99 -13.66
CA THR A 94 6.47 -2.84 -13.98
C THR A 94 6.89 -4.04 -14.85
N LEU A 95 7.68 -3.81 -15.89
CA LEU A 95 8.19 -4.87 -16.74
C LEU A 95 9.03 -5.89 -15.96
N ALA A 96 10.05 -5.41 -15.25
CA ALA A 96 10.98 -6.27 -14.53
C ALA A 96 10.26 -7.15 -13.48
N ALA A 97 9.40 -6.54 -12.65
CA ALA A 97 8.64 -7.27 -11.65
C ALA A 97 7.63 -8.25 -12.26
N THR A 98 6.98 -7.89 -13.38
CA THR A 98 6.05 -8.79 -14.08
C THR A 98 6.79 -9.98 -14.70
N ASN A 99 7.94 -9.74 -15.32
CA ASN A 99 8.79 -10.81 -15.86
C ASN A 99 9.25 -11.77 -14.74
N TYR A 100 9.72 -11.22 -13.63
CA TYR A 100 10.10 -12.02 -12.47
C TYR A 100 8.94 -12.89 -11.98
N LEU A 101 7.77 -12.30 -11.71
CA LEU A 101 6.60 -13.02 -11.21
C LEU A 101 6.10 -14.07 -12.23
N THR A 102 6.25 -13.80 -13.53
CA THR A 102 5.91 -14.76 -14.59
C THR A 102 6.87 -15.95 -14.59
N ALA A 103 8.17 -15.69 -14.49
CA ALA A 103 9.19 -16.75 -14.40
C ALA A 103 9.04 -17.57 -13.11
N ALA A 104 8.64 -16.92 -12.01
CA ALA A 104 8.34 -17.57 -10.74
C ALA A 104 6.99 -18.30 -10.71
N GLY A 105 6.21 -18.31 -11.80
CA GLY A 105 4.91 -19.00 -11.86
C GLY A 105 3.84 -18.41 -10.94
N ALA A 106 3.96 -17.10 -10.58
CA ALA A 106 3.00 -16.45 -9.71
C ALA A 106 1.60 -16.37 -10.36
N PRO A 107 0.51 -16.47 -9.58
CA PRO A 107 -0.85 -16.30 -10.08
C PRO A 107 -1.06 -14.96 -10.80
N ASP A 108 -1.94 -14.91 -11.79
CA ASP A 108 -2.22 -13.68 -12.55
C ASP A 108 -2.68 -12.52 -11.66
N ALA A 109 -3.48 -12.82 -10.65
CA ALA A 109 -3.91 -11.83 -9.67
C ALA A 109 -2.74 -11.17 -8.92
N VAL A 110 -1.69 -11.93 -8.60
CA VAL A 110 -0.47 -11.39 -7.97
C VAL A 110 0.30 -10.51 -8.95
N LYS A 111 0.42 -10.93 -10.21
CA LYS A 111 1.06 -10.12 -11.26
C LYS A 111 0.36 -8.77 -11.46
N GLN A 112 -0.97 -8.72 -11.30
CA GLN A 112 -1.74 -7.48 -11.41
C GLN A 112 -1.53 -6.50 -10.24
N LEU A 113 -0.95 -6.91 -9.11
CA LEU A 113 -0.53 -5.98 -8.06
C LEU A 113 0.52 -4.99 -8.56
N ILE A 114 1.41 -5.42 -9.43
CA ILE A 114 2.53 -4.62 -9.92
C ILE A 114 2.06 -3.36 -10.67
N PRO A 115 1.20 -3.43 -11.70
CA PRO A 115 0.67 -2.24 -12.36
C PRO A 115 -0.08 -1.31 -11.41
N ARG A 116 -0.76 -1.86 -10.39
CA ARG A 116 -1.47 -1.05 -9.38
C ARG A 116 -0.50 -0.27 -8.51
N ILE A 117 0.55 -0.93 -8.00
CA ILE A 117 1.61 -0.27 -7.20
C ILE A 117 2.28 0.83 -8.03
N THR A 118 2.72 0.49 -9.23
CA THR A 118 3.47 1.40 -10.10
C THR A 118 2.62 2.52 -10.69
N SER A 119 1.28 2.40 -10.69
CA SER A 119 0.37 3.48 -11.10
C SER A 119 0.18 4.55 -10.01
N LEU A 120 0.54 4.28 -8.75
CA LEU A 120 0.42 5.23 -7.65
C LEU A 120 1.46 6.36 -7.76
N GLY A 121 1.03 7.60 -7.60
CA GLY A 121 1.93 8.75 -7.57
C GLY A 121 2.81 8.74 -6.32
N THR A 122 4.13 8.75 -6.53
CA THR A 122 5.15 8.66 -5.48
C THR A 122 5.98 9.94 -5.34
N GLN A 123 5.65 10.98 -6.10
CA GLN A 123 6.43 12.23 -6.15
C GLN A 123 6.60 12.89 -4.78
N ARG A 124 5.58 12.86 -3.91
CA ARG A 124 5.66 13.39 -2.54
C ARG A 124 6.53 12.56 -1.60
N MET A 125 6.91 11.35 -2.01
CA MET A 125 7.77 10.44 -1.25
C MET A 125 9.23 10.49 -1.71
N GLY A 126 9.59 11.44 -2.58
CA GLY A 126 10.96 11.59 -3.09
C GLY A 126 11.30 10.69 -4.30
N LEU A 127 10.39 9.85 -4.78
CA LEU A 127 10.62 8.94 -5.91
C LEU A 127 10.33 9.61 -7.27
N ALA A 128 10.67 10.88 -7.42
CA ALA A 128 10.43 11.63 -8.67
C ALA A 128 11.12 11.01 -9.90
N TYR A 129 12.26 10.36 -9.71
CA TYR A 129 12.99 9.67 -10.77
C TYR A 129 12.21 8.51 -11.41
N ALA A 130 11.22 7.94 -10.70
CA ALA A 130 10.35 6.90 -11.26
C ALA A 130 9.55 7.42 -12.48
N ASP A 131 9.32 8.71 -12.55
CA ASP A 131 8.62 9.39 -13.65
C ASP A 131 9.59 10.06 -14.63
N PHE A 132 10.90 9.80 -14.54
CA PHE A 132 11.88 10.32 -15.48
C PHE A 132 11.55 9.85 -16.90
N ASP A 133 11.39 10.82 -17.79
CA ASP A 133 11.03 10.58 -19.19
C ASP A 133 12.28 10.68 -20.09
N ALA A 134 12.96 9.56 -20.27
CA ALA A 134 14.10 9.45 -21.18
C ALA A 134 13.74 9.74 -22.65
N ALA A 135 12.45 9.68 -23.02
CA ALA A 135 12.03 9.94 -24.40
C ALA A 135 12.35 11.39 -24.84
N LYS A 136 12.34 12.34 -23.90
CA LYS A 136 12.69 13.74 -24.14
C LYS A 136 14.12 13.94 -24.68
N TYR A 137 15.04 13.05 -24.31
CA TYR A 137 16.46 13.14 -24.62
C TYR A 137 16.88 12.27 -25.81
N ARG A 138 16.04 11.32 -26.23
CA ARG A 138 16.37 10.41 -27.34
C ARG A 138 16.46 11.07 -28.72
N THR A 139 15.94 12.28 -28.86
CA THR A 139 16.05 13.07 -30.09
C THR A 139 17.47 13.58 -30.33
N SER A 140 18.37 13.45 -29.38
CA SER A 140 19.79 13.85 -29.43
C SER A 140 20.72 12.71 -29.88
N LEU A 141 20.21 11.51 -30.17
CA LEU A 141 21.02 10.36 -30.63
C LEU A 141 21.42 10.52 -32.09
N THR A 142 22.18 11.57 -32.41
CA THR A 142 22.57 11.93 -33.77
C THR A 142 23.90 11.34 -34.21
N MET A 143 24.74 10.89 -33.25
CA MET A 143 26.03 10.25 -33.47
C MET A 143 25.89 8.75 -33.75
N PRO A 144 26.91 8.07 -34.33
CA PRO A 144 26.94 6.62 -34.41
C PRO A 144 26.53 5.95 -33.11
N LEU A 145 25.58 5.01 -33.17
CA LEU A 145 24.95 4.40 -32.01
C LEU A 145 25.09 2.88 -32.02
N LEU A 146 25.67 2.31 -30.97
CA LEU A 146 25.65 0.86 -30.73
C LEU A 146 24.70 0.55 -29.58
N ILE A 147 23.75 -0.35 -29.81
CA ILE A 147 22.79 -0.84 -28.83
C ILE A 147 23.08 -2.32 -28.58
N ASN A 148 23.28 -2.68 -27.31
CA ASN A 148 23.54 -4.07 -26.91
C ASN A 148 22.47 -4.56 -25.94
N TYR A 149 21.95 -5.77 -26.16
CA TYR A 149 21.06 -6.45 -25.24
C TYR A 149 21.48 -7.92 -25.04
N GLY A 150 21.40 -8.40 -23.81
CA GLY A 150 21.36 -9.83 -23.54
C GLY A 150 19.94 -10.36 -23.75
N VAL A 151 19.77 -11.44 -24.50
CA VAL A 151 18.44 -12.03 -24.76
C VAL A 151 17.82 -12.68 -23.52
N LYS A 152 18.63 -13.00 -22.52
CA LYS A 152 18.20 -13.51 -21.21
C LYS A 152 17.93 -12.41 -20.18
N ASP A 153 17.98 -11.16 -20.60
CA ASP A 153 17.68 -10.02 -19.72
C ASP A 153 16.18 -9.96 -19.44
N THR A 154 15.80 -10.28 -18.22
CA THR A 154 14.41 -10.23 -17.75
C THR A 154 14.00 -8.86 -17.23
N ALA A 155 14.98 -7.96 -17.04
CA ALA A 155 14.71 -6.64 -16.50
C ALA A 155 14.45 -5.58 -17.57
N MET A 156 14.92 -5.78 -18.80
CA MET A 156 14.85 -4.79 -19.89
C MET A 156 13.93 -5.21 -21.03
N PRO A 157 13.33 -4.24 -21.76
CA PRO A 157 12.46 -4.53 -22.90
C PRO A 157 13.31 -4.73 -24.15
N VAL A 158 13.99 -5.87 -24.25
CA VAL A 158 15.07 -6.12 -25.22
C VAL A 158 14.65 -5.91 -26.69
N GLU A 159 13.43 -6.30 -27.09
CA GLU A 159 12.93 -6.05 -28.45
C GLU A 159 12.21 -4.70 -28.57
N GLN A 160 11.33 -4.39 -27.63
CA GLN A 160 10.57 -3.15 -27.63
C GLN A 160 11.51 -1.95 -27.47
N GLY A 161 12.53 -2.08 -26.60
CA GLY A 161 13.55 -1.08 -26.36
C GLY A 161 14.39 -0.80 -27.59
N ALA A 162 14.88 -1.84 -28.24
CA ALA A 162 15.64 -1.73 -29.48
C ALA A 162 14.85 -0.97 -30.55
N ARG A 163 13.58 -1.36 -30.78
CA ARG A 163 12.71 -0.67 -31.75
C ARG A 163 12.49 0.80 -31.44
N LEU A 164 12.31 1.15 -30.14
CA LEU A 164 12.12 2.54 -29.73
C LEU A 164 13.38 3.39 -29.89
N LEU A 165 14.56 2.83 -29.62
CA LEU A 165 15.85 3.53 -29.81
C LEU A 165 16.18 3.73 -31.29
N ILE A 166 16.04 2.69 -32.11
CA ILE A 166 16.26 2.78 -33.56
C ILE A 166 15.30 3.81 -34.20
N LYS A 167 14.02 3.77 -33.81
CA LYS A 167 13.04 4.75 -34.27
C LYS A 167 13.42 6.18 -33.87
N ALA A 168 13.89 6.38 -32.63
CA ALA A 168 14.29 7.70 -32.13
C ALA A 168 15.54 8.21 -32.85
N ALA A 169 16.57 7.38 -33.05
CA ALA A 169 17.78 7.73 -33.78
C ALA A 169 17.48 8.07 -35.23
N ASN A 170 16.66 7.27 -35.91
CA ASN A 170 16.24 7.57 -37.30
C ASN A 170 15.46 8.89 -37.39
N HIS A 171 14.61 9.20 -36.42
CA HIS A 171 13.91 10.50 -36.33
C HIS A 171 14.86 11.67 -36.16
N ALA A 172 15.99 11.44 -35.44
CA ALA A 172 17.07 12.42 -35.27
C ALA A 172 17.99 12.52 -36.50
N GLY A 173 17.69 11.79 -37.60
CA GLY A 173 18.49 11.73 -38.83
C GLY A 173 19.70 10.78 -38.75
N ASN A 174 19.86 10.03 -37.67
CA ASN A 174 20.93 9.06 -37.50
C ASN A 174 20.54 7.71 -38.12
N THR A 175 21.21 7.33 -39.21
CA THR A 175 21.07 6.02 -39.87
C THR A 175 22.20 5.05 -39.49
N ASN A 176 23.25 5.52 -38.78
CA ASN A 176 24.35 4.69 -38.31
C ASN A 176 24.05 4.08 -36.95
N VAL A 177 23.10 3.15 -36.90
CA VAL A 177 22.61 2.50 -35.67
C VAL A 177 22.86 1.01 -35.77
N THR A 178 23.74 0.49 -34.95
CA THR A 178 24.05 -0.94 -34.83
C THR A 178 23.36 -1.54 -33.61
N LEU A 179 22.70 -2.68 -33.76
CA LEU A 179 22.07 -3.44 -32.70
C LEU A 179 22.68 -4.84 -32.62
N ARG A 180 23.11 -5.23 -31.42
CA ARG A 180 23.67 -6.55 -31.13
C ARG A 180 22.90 -7.25 -30.01
N TYR A 181 22.54 -8.49 -30.23
CA TYR A 181 21.91 -9.37 -29.25
C TYR A 181 22.86 -10.51 -28.90
N TYR A 182 23.05 -10.72 -27.59
CA TYR A 182 23.96 -11.72 -27.03
C TYR A 182 23.20 -12.79 -26.25
N ASP A 183 23.65 -14.03 -26.24
CA ASP A 183 23.14 -15.09 -25.39
C ASP A 183 23.61 -14.92 -23.93
N ALA A 184 23.18 -13.81 -23.31
CA ALA A 184 23.66 -13.31 -22.05
C ALA A 184 22.54 -12.67 -21.22
N ASN A 185 22.82 -12.43 -19.94
CA ASN A 185 21.94 -11.77 -18.99
C ASN A 185 22.02 -10.23 -19.11
N HIS A 186 21.43 -9.52 -18.14
CA HIS A 186 21.39 -8.06 -18.08
C HIS A 186 22.77 -7.38 -18.14
N GLN A 187 23.80 -7.98 -17.56
CA GLN A 187 25.18 -7.45 -17.57
C GLN A 187 26.04 -8.00 -18.71
N LEU A 188 25.42 -8.58 -19.72
CA LEU A 188 26.10 -9.31 -20.81
C LEU A 188 27.04 -10.39 -20.29
N ARG A 189 26.61 -11.11 -19.25
CA ARG A 189 27.33 -12.25 -18.67
C ARG A 189 26.61 -13.56 -18.96
N THR A 190 27.40 -14.61 -19.11
CA THR A 190 26.90 -15.98 -19.37
C THR A 190 26.87 -16.82 -18.09
N GLY A 191 26.13 -17.95 -18.12
CA GLY A 191 26.06 -18.91 -17.02
C GLY A 191 24.87 -18.74 -16.08
N SER A 192 24.20 -17.59 -16.05
CA SER A 192 22.96 -17.36 -15.32
C SER A 192 22.13 -16.25 -15.96
N ASN A 193 20.81 -16.36 -15.88
CA ASN A 193 19.90 -15.29 -16.27
C ASN A 193 19.88 -14.17 -15.21
N GLN A 194 20.29 -14.49 -13.99
CA GLN A 194 20.40 -13.50 -12.89
C GLN A 194 21.76 -12.81 -12.89
N THR A 195 21.79 -11.61 -12.35
CA THR A 195 23.02 -10.86 -12.11
C THR A 195 23.72 -11.40 -10.87
N VAL A 196 24.62 -12.37 -11.09
CA VAL A 196 25.43 -12.96 -10.02
C VAL A 196 26.89 -12.48 -10.17
N PRO A 197 27.56 -12.07 -9.07
CA PRO A 197 28.97 -11.71 -9.12
C PRO A 197 29.85 -12.85 -9.64
N GLY A 198 30.89 -12.51 -10.41
CA GLY A 198 31.89 -13.48 -10.88
C GLY A 198 31.52 -14.22 -12.17
N LEU A 199 30.35 -14.04 -12.73
CA LEU A 199 30.01 -14.63 -14.04
C LEU A 199 30.91 -14.06 -15.14
N PRO A 200 31.35 -14.88 -16.11
CA PRO A 200 32.17 -14.41 -17.24
C PRO A 200 31.33 -13.52 -18.17
N LEU A 201 31.97 -12.57 -18.80
CA LEU A 201 31.36 -11.83 -19.93
C LEU A 201 31.07 -12.77 -21.07
N GLU A 202 30.10 -12.42 -21.90
CA GLU A 202 29.85 -13.11 -23.15
C GLU A 202 31.12 -13.01 -24.04
N PRO A 203 31.59 -14.14 -24.60
CA PRO A 203 32.94 -14.20 -25.22
C PRO A 203 33.18 -13.23 -26.37
N HIS A 204 32.16 -12.93 -27.16
CA HIS A 204 32.28 -12.04 -28.34
C HIS A 204 32.10 -10.56 -27.98
N TYR A 205 31.49 -10.25 -26.84
CA TYR A 205 31.04 -8.91 -26.53
C TYR A 205 32.17 -7.86 -26.51
N THR A 206 33.29 -8.19 -25.91
CA THR A 206 34.43 -7.25 -25.83
C THR A 206 35.07 -7.02 -27.18
N HIS A 207 35.18 -8.06 -27.99
CA HIS A 207 35.72 -7.97 -29.34
C HIS A 207 34.80 -7.19 -30.29
N ASP A 208 33.51 -7.45 -30.23
CA ASP A 208 32.52 -6.68 -30.99
C ASP A 208 32.54 -5.18 -30.65
N LEU A 209 32.76 -4.84 -29.37
CA LEU A 209 32.91 -3.45 -28.94
C LEU A 209 34.18 -2.82 -29.54
N GLU A 210 35.30 -3.52 -29.47
CA GLU A 210 36.58 -3.09 -30.04
C GLU A 210 36.45 -2.82 -31.53
N ASP A 211 35.99 -3.80 -32.28
CA ASP A 211 35.80 -3.71 -33.71
C ASP A 211 34.87 -2.56 -34.08
N TRP A 212 33.75 -2.43 -33.37
CA TRP A 212 32.80 -1.37 -33.65
C TRP A 212 33.37 0.04 -33.36
N ILE A 213 34.08 0.24 -32.24
CA ILE A 213 34.67 1.52 -31.91
C ILE A 213 35.76 1.88 -32.97
N ASN A 214 36.63 0.94 -33.30
CA ASN A 214 37.68 1.16 -34.26
C ASN A 214 37.10 1.50 -35.63
N ALA A 215 36.05 0.81 -36.07
CA ALA A 215 35.40 1.10 -37.35
C ALA A 215 34.78 2.50 -37.38
N VAL A 216 34.08 2.88 -36.32
CA VAL A 216 33.39 4.19 -36.23
C VAL A 216 34.42 5.34 -36.17
N THR A 217 35.46 5.21 -35.36
CA THR A 217 36.52 6.21 -35.26
C THR A 217 37.36 6.32 -36.53
N SER A 218 37.44 5.24 -37.32
CA SER A 218 38.04 5.25 -38.68
C SER A 218 37.07 5.80 -39.74
N GLY A 219 35.87 6.27 -39.38
CA GLY A 219 34.93 6.93 -40.28
C GLY A 219 33.94 6.00 -40.97
N THR A 220 33.71 4.77 -40.49
CA THR A 220 32.72 3.87 -41.06
C THR A 220 31.32 4.44 -40.86
N GLY A 221 30.67 4.78 -41.99
CA GLY A 221 29.27 5.22 -42.03
C GLY A 221 28.28 4.07 -42.15
N ALA A 222 26.98 4.39 -42.14
CA ALA A 222 25.89 3.43 -42.16
C ALA A 222 25.98 2.38 -43.32
N ASN A 223 26.49 2.78 -44.48
CA ASN A 223 26.61 1.91 -45.64
C ASN A 223 27.97 1.17 -45.74
N GLY A 224 28.89 1.41 -44.80
CA GLY A 224 30.22 0.80 -44.77
C GLY A 224 30.34 -0.47 -43.96
N TRP A 225 29.29 -0.87 -43.27
CA TRP A 225 29.31 -2.06 -42.43
C TRP A 225 29.29 -3.35 -43.24
N ALA A 226 30.25 -4.23 -43.00
CA ALA A 226 30.30 -5.57 -43.63
C ALA A 226 29.29 -6.55 -42.99
N THR A 227 28.89 -6.32 -41.75
CA THR A 227 27.92 -7.11 -40.99
C THR A 227 26.55 -6.41 -40.96
N PRO A 228 25.44 -7.17 -40.83
CA PRO A 228 24.12 -6.55 -40.71
C PRO A 228 24.05 -5.57 -39.51
N MET A 229 23.30 -4.48 -39.67
CA MET A 229 23.11 -3.49 -38.60
C MET A 229 22.42 -4.10 -37.39
N ILE A 230 21.59 -5.12 -37.57
CA ILE A 230 20.96 -5.92 -36.54
C ILE A 230 21.46 -7.34 -36.64
N ALA A 231 22.14 -7.84 -35.61
CA ALA A 231 22.71 -9.18 -35.59
C ALA A 231 22.79 -9.77 -34.18
N GLY A 232 23.12 -11.08 -34.13
CA GLY A 232 23.32 -11.83 -32.90
C GLY A 232 22.21 -12.84 -32.61
N THR A 233 22.06 -13.23 -31.37
CA THR A 233 21.09 -14.22 -30.89
C THR A 233 19.65 -13.69 -31.03
N GLN A 234 18.73 -14.54 -31.49
CA GLN A 234 17.32 -14.17 -31.67
C GLN A 234 16.69 -13.83 -30.27
N PRO A 235 16.19 -12.60 -30.09
CA PRO A 235 15.50 -12.25 -28.85
C PRO A 235 14.09 -12.84 -28.78
N ASN A 236 13.56 -13.04 -27.57
CA ASN A 236 12.18 -13.46 -27.31
C ASN A 236 11.64 -12.72 -26.10
N GLN A 237 11.11 -11.53 -26.31
CA GLN A 237 10.48 -10.73 -25.26
C GLN A 237 9.02 -11.16 -25.08
N THR A 238 8.72 -11.89 -24.01
CA THR A 238 7.38 -12.43 -23.72
C THR A 238 6.46 -11.42 -23.04
N VAL A 239 7.02 -10.44 -22.33
CA VAL A 239 6.25 -9.39 -21.63
C VAL A 239 6.67 -8.02 -22.14
N ALA A 240 5.71 -7.21 -22.56
CA ALA A 240 5.98 -5.84 -23.00
C ALA A 240 5.98 -4.87 -21.82
N ALA A 241 6.89 -3.90 -21.82
CA ALA A 241 6.79 -2.76 -20.93
C ALA A 241 5.52 -1.96 -21.25
N PRO A 242 4.70 -1.57 -20.27
CA PRO A 242 3.51 -0.80 -20.53
C PRO A 242 3.88 0.59 -21.08
N LEU A 243 3.29 0.99 -22.20
CA LEU A 243 3.51 2.34 -22.77
C LEU A 243 2.85 3.44 -21.93
N LYS A 244 1.83 3.08 -21.16
CA LYS A 244 1.15 3.94 -20.21
C LYS A 244 0.83 3.13 -18.95
N THR A 245 1.08 3.70 -17.79
CA THR A 245 0.54 3.17 -16.54
C THR A 245 -0.89 3.72 -16.40
N PRO A 246 -1.94 2.88 -16.50
CA PRO A 246 -3.29 3.38 -16.37
C PRO A 246 -3.45 4.03 -14.98
N PRO A 247 -4.13 5.20 -14.90
CA PRO A 247 -4.42 5.78 -13.61
C PRO A 247 -5.32 4.82 -12.83
N ALA A 248 -4.88 4.40 -11.66
CA ALA A 248 -5.75 3.72 -10.71
C ALA A 248 -6.86 4.67 -10.24
N LEU A 249 -7.96 4.11 -9.74
CA LEU A 249 -9.01 4.91 -9.10
C LEU A 249 -8.42 5.82 -8.00
N VAL A 250 -7.45 5.30 -7.25
CA VAL A 250 -6.63 6.04 -6.30
C VAL A 250 -5.28 6.33 -6.95
N LYS A 251 -4.97 7.61 -7.18
CA LYS A 251 -3.74 8.05 -7.87
C LYS A 251 -2.58 8.37 -6.94
N SER A 252 -2.80 8.42 -5.63
CA SER A 252 -1.81 8.87 -4.66
C SER A 252 -1.45 7.77 -3.67
N MET A 253 -0.19 7.44 -3.57
CA MET A 253 0.34 6.57 -2.52
C MET A 253 0.02 7.13 -1.13
N GLY A 254 0.04 8.45 -0.96
CA GLY A 254 -0.31 9.11 0.30
C GLY A 254 -1.75 8.82 0.75
N VAL A 255 -2.70 8.68 -0.18
CA VAL A 255 -4.08 8.29 0.15
C VAL A 255 -4.13 6.86 0.68
N ILE A 256 -3.40 5.93 0.06
CA ILE A 256 -3.33 4.53 0.52
C ILE A 256 -2.70 4.45 1.91
N VAL A 257 -1.55 5.11 2.12
CA VAL A 257 -0.88 5.16 3.43
C VAL A 257 -1.77 5.81 4.49
N GLY A 258 -2.45 6.91 4.14
CA GLY A 258 -3.41 7.57 5.01
C GLY A 258 -4.59 6.66 5.39
N ALA A 259 -5.16 5.94 4.42
CA ALA A 259 -6.25 4.99 4.68
C ALA A 259 -5.81 3.84 5.60
N ILE A 260 -4.59 3.30 5.39
CA ILE A 260 -4.00 2.30 6.28
C ILE A 260 -3.82 2.87 7.70
N ALA A 261 -3.27 4.07 7.82
CA ALA A 261 -3.06 4.71 9.12
C ALA A 261 -4.39 4.95 9.87
N VAL A 262 -5.43 5.44 9.19
CA VAL A 262 -6.77 5.64 9.79
C VAL A 262 -7.39 4.29 10.17
N CYS A 263 -7.28 3.27 9.32
CA CYS A 263 -7.76 1.91 9.61
C CYS A 263 -7.13 1.36 10.90
N LEU A 264 -5.81 1.42 11.02
CA LEU A 264 -5.08 0.92 12.18
C LEU A 264 -5.33 1.76 13.43
N LEU A 265 -5.43 3.09 13.30
CA LEU A 265 -5.76 3.99 14.42
C LEU A 265 -7.16 3.70 14.97
N CYS A 266 -8.16 3.58 14.09
CA CYS A 266 -9.52 3.23 14.48
C CYS A 266 -9.58 1.87 15.17
N ALA A 267 -8.86 0.86 14.67
CA ALA A 267 -8.76 -0.45 15.30
C ALA A 267 -8.11 -0.36 16.70
N LEU A 268 -7.02 0.40 16.83
CA LEU A 268 -6.34 0.62 18.10
C LEU A 268 -7.27 1.30 19.12
N LEU A 269 -7.98 2.36 18.70
CA LEU A 269 -8.94 3.04 19.56
C LEU A 269 -10.07 2.11 20.01
N ALA A 270 -10.54 1.22 19.14
CA ALA A 270 -11.54 0.21 19.50
C ALA A 270 -10.97 -0.83 20.47
N MET A 271 -9.76 -1.33 20.23
CA MET A 271 -9.08 -2.30 21.11
C MET A 271 -8.80 -1.74 22.50
N CYS A 272 -8.42 -0.48 22.61
CA CYS A 272 -8.19 0.18 23.91
C CYS A 272 -9.52 0.62 24.58
N GLY A 273 -10.45 1.13 23.78
CA GLY A 273 -11.72 1.67 24.29
C GLY A 273 -12.67 0.60 24.83
N ALA A 274 -12.76 -0.56 24.19
CA ALA A 274 -13.65 -1.64 24.61
C ALA A 274 -13.35 -2.14 26.04
N PRO A 275 -12.12 -2.51 26.45
CA PRO A 275 -11.82 -2.91 27.81
C PRO A 275 -12.01 -1.78 28.82
N ILE A 276 -11.72 -0.52 28.46
CA ILE A 276 -11.96 0.63 29.36
C ILE A 276 -13.46 0.74 29.67
N LEU A 277 -14.33 0.60 28.68
CA LEU A 277 -15.78 0.65 28.87
C LEU A 277 -16.28 -0.54 29.71
N LEU A 278 -15.73 -1.73 29.53
CA LEU A 278 -16.05 -2.91 30.34
C LEU A 278 -15.66 -2.70 31.81
N ILE A 279 -14.47 -2.20 32.07
CA ILE A 279 -13.98 -1.91 33.45
C ILE A 279 -14.82 -0.82 34.06
N ALA A 280 -15.10 0.27 33.36
CA ALA A 280 -15.94 1.37 33.84
C ALA A 280 -17.35 0.89 34.17
N GLY A 281 -17.94 0.01 33.35
CA GLY A 281 -19.21 -0.61 33.63
C GLY A 281 -19.21 -1.44 34.90
N TRP A 282 -18.21 -2.32 35.04
CA TRP A 282 -18.04 -3.14 36.26
C TRP A 282 -17.85 -2.32 37.55
N VAL A 283 -17.04 -1.24 37.49
CA VAL A 283 -16.87 -0.34 38.63
C VAL A 283 -18.19 0.36 39.02
N ARG A 284 -18.99 0.80 38.03
CA ARG A 284 -20.29 1.41 38.25
C ARG A 284 -21.26 0.45 38.92
N GLU A 285 -21.34 -0.80 38.45
CA GLU A 285 -22.18 -1.85 39.05
C GLU A 285 -21.77 -2.14 40.50
N ARG A 286 -20.47 -2.30 40.78
CA ARG A 286 -19.99 -2.49 42.17
C ARG A 286 -20.33 -1.32 43.09
N ARG A 287 -20.25 -0.08 42.56
CA ARG A 287 -20.62 1.11 43.37
C ARG A 287 -22.12 1.16 43.60
N ALA A 288 -22.94 0.80 42.61
CA ALA A 288 -24.40 0.74 42.76
C ALA A 288 -24.80 -0.33 43.81
N SER A 289 -24.24 -1.54 43.72
CA SER A 289 -24.50 -2.62 44.69
C SER A 289 -24.11 -2.24 46.13
N ARG A 290 -23.01 -1.50 46.33
CA ARG A 290 -22.59 -1.02 47.66
C ARG A 290 -23.52 0.05 48.24
N ARG A 291 -24.14 0.89 47.38
CA ARG A 291 -25.13 1.89 47.85
C ARG A 291 -26.39 1.20 48.33
N VAL A 292 -26.92 0.23 47.57
CA VAL A 292 -28.11 -0.54 47.98
C VAL A 292 -27.88 -1.28 49.32
N SER A 293 -26.71 -1.87 49.53
CA SER A 293 -26.38 -2.54 50.81
C SER A 293 -26.20 -1.56 51.96
N HIS A 294 -25.81 -0.32 51.72
CA HIS A 294 -25.67 0.70 52.76
C HIS A 294 -27.03 1.29 53.18
N ASP A 295 -27.93 1.50 52.20
CA ASP A 295 -29.28 1.99 52.49
C ASP A 295 -30.16 0.90 53.18
N SER A 296 -29.89 -0.38 52.94
CA SER A 296 -30.55 -1.51 53.63
C SER A 296 -30.05 -1.69 55.09
N ALA A 297 -28.84 -1.22 55.41
CA ALA A 297 -28.25 -1.32 56.79
C ALA A 297 -28.62 -0.15 57.70
N SER A 298 -29.19 0.94 57.17
CA SER A 298 -29.59 2.13 57.92
C SER A 298 -31.04 2.11 58.38
N THR A 299 -31.79 1.04 58.12
CA THR A 299 -33.14 0.83 58.67
C THR A 299 -32.99 -0.01 59.92
N GLU A 300 -32.55 0.59 61.03
CA GLU A 300 -32.58 0.01 62.37
C GLU A 300 -34.04 -0.21 62.79
N PRO A 301 -34.39 -1.39 63.35
CA PRO A 301 -35.75 -1.60 63.94
C PRO A 301 -35.88 -0.79 65.21
N ALA A 302 -36.86 0.09 65.32
CA ALA A 302 -37.22 0.78 66.55
C ALA A 302 -37.51 -0.25 67.62
N GLU A 303 -36.78 -0.11 68.80
CA GLU A 303 -37.04 -0.88 70.01
C GLU A 303 -38.45 -0.68 70.51
N PRO A 304 -39.12 -1.72 71.05
CA PRO A 304 -40.43 -1.61 71.66
C PRO A 304 -40.26 -1.07 73.09
N THR A 305 -40.65 0.17 73.33
CA THR A 305 -40.81 0.69 74.68
C THR A 305 -42.11 0.13 75.32
N ASP A 306 -41.88 -0.67 76.31
CA ASP A 306 -42.87 -1.18 77.29
C ASP A 306 -43.53 -0.02 78.05
N SER A 307 -44.87 0.09 78.01
CA SER A 307 -45.62 0.78 79.02
C SER A 307 -47.08 0.30 79.12
N THR A 308 -47.28 -0.47 80.14
CA THR A 308 -48.53 -0.90 80.70
C THR A 308 -49.46 0.26 81.05
N SER A 309 -50.69 0.32 80.58
CA SER A 309 -51.83 0.77 81.36
C SER A 309 -53.17 0.41 80.80
N MET A 310 -54.03 -0.02 81.70
CA MET A 310 -55.34 -0.62 81.64
C MET A 310 -56.49 0.24 81.04
N PHE A 311 -57.52 -0.50 80.58
CA PHE A 311 -58.97 -0.20 80.61
C PHE A 311 -59.55 0.84 79.62
N SER A 312 -60.41 0.49 78.68
CA SER A 312 -61.89 0.43 78.80
C SER A 312 -62.50 0.30 77.38
N THR A 313 -63.46 -0.61 77.29
CA THR A 313 -64.54 -0.76 76.36
C THR A 313 -65.04 0.51 75.69
N ASP A 314 -65.18 0.50 74.33
CA ASP A 314 -66.50 0.58 73.66
C ASP A 314 -66.36 0.40 72.10
N ALA A 315 -67.43 -0.20 71.60
CA ALA A 315 -67.65 -0.48 70.24
C ALA A 315 -67.93 0.76 69.40
N THR A 316 -67.35 0.87 68.24
CA THR A 316 -68.09 1.26 67.01
C THR A 316 -67.09 1.17 65.80
N THR A 317 -67.48 0.39 64.81
CA THR A 317 -66.91 0.38 63.49
C THR A 317 -67.03 1.74 62.82
N PRO A 318 -66.02 2.21 62.11
CA PRO A 318 -66.23 2.40 60.67
C PRO A 318 -65.03 1.95 59.82
N THR A 319 -65.40 1.36 58.68
CA THR A 319 -64.61 1.06 57.51
C THR A 319 -63.72 2.22 57.05
N GLY A 320 -62.41 2.00 57.09
CA GLY A 320 -61.44 2.86 56.48
C GLY A 320 -60.61 2.08 55.40
N PRO A 321 -60.20 2.69 54.30
CA PRO A 321 -59.63 1.99 53.16
C PRO A 321 -58.22 1.45 53.51
N SER A 322 -58.03 0.18 53.12
CA SER A 322 -56.75 -0.50 53.20
C SER A 322 -55.71 0.21 52.34
N THR A 323 -54.77 0.87 52.95
CA THR A 323 -53.51 1.27 52.31
C THR A 323 -52.68 0.04 52.05
N GLN A 324 -52.70 -0.42 50.78
CA GLN A 324 -51.71 -1.36 50.26
C GLN A 324 -50.34 -0.74 50.39
N PRO A 325 -49.32 -1.48 50.82
CA PRO A 325 -47.93 -0.97 50.81
C PRO A 325 -47.53 -0.75 49.35
N ASN A 326 -47.08 0.47 49.05
CA ASN A 326 -46.49 0.82 47.77
C ASN A 326 -45.41 -0.21 47.40
N ALA A 327 -45.74 -1.12 46.52
CA ALA A 327 -44.75 -1.97 45.89
C ALA A 327 -43.71 -1.03 45.20
N ALA A 328 -42.51 -1.03 45.72
CA ALA A 328 -41.39 -0.30 45.12
C ALA A 328 -41.29 -0.71 43.61
N ARG A 329 -41.61 0.23 42.72
CA ARG A 329 -41.43 0.03 41.29
C ARG A 329 -39.98 -0.41 41.06
N PRO A 330 -39.75 -1.52 40.39
CA PRO A 330 -38.40 -1.95 40.06
C PRO A 330 -37.72 -0.83 39.23
N ILE A 331 -36.65 -0.25 39.77
CA ILE A 331 -35.81 0.67 39.05
C ILE A 331 -35.33 -0.07 37.77
N ALA A 332 -35.86 0.33 36.64
CA ALA A 332 -35.43 -0.22 35.36
C ALA A 332 -33.95 0.13 35.19
N ILE A 333 -33.08 -0.83 35.45
CA ILE A 333 -31.66 -0.74 35.19
C ILE A 333 -31.55 -0.72 33.64
N THR A 334 -31.36 0.47 33.09
CA THR A 334 -31.12 0.62 31.65
C THR A 334 -29.81 -0.06 31.32
N ASP A 335 -29.88 -1.23 30.70
CA ASP A 335 -28.71 -1.98 30.29
C ASP A 335 -28.04 -1.24 29.11
N HIS A 336 -27.02 -0.48 29.39
CA HIS A 336 -26.25 0.31 28.43
C HIS A 336 -25.23 -0.55 27.62
N ARG A 337 -25.30 -1.87 27.76
CA ARG A 337 -24.37 -2.80 27.13
C ARG A 337 -24.89 -3.27 25.76
N PHE A 338 -23.97 -3.44 24.83
CA PHE A 338 -24.26 -4.10 23.57
C PHE A 338 -24.70 -5.57 23.82
N PRO A 339 -25.63 -6.10 23.02
CA PRO A 339 -25.95 -7.54 22.97
C PRO A 339 -24.68 -8.38 22.77
N VAL A 340 -24.69 -9.62 23.25
CA VAL A 340 -23.54 -10.52 23.12
C VAL A 340 -23.10 -10.68 21.66
N GLY A 341 -24.07 -10.89 20.74
CA GLY A 341 -23.80 -11.02 19.30
C GLY A 341 -23.04 -9.82 18.75
N MET A 342 -23.50 -8.60 19.08
CA MET A 342 -22.84 -7.36 18.62
C MET A 342 -21.43 -7.22 19.21
N ARG A 343 -21.20 -7.59 20.48
CA ARG A 343 -19.85 -7.57 21.07
C ARG A 343 -18.89 -8.53 20.36
N VAL A 344 -19.36 -9.73 20.05
CA VAL A 344 -18.57 -10.72 19.31
C VAL A 344 -18.30 -10.24 17.88
N ALA A 345 -19.31 -9.68 17.20
CA ALA A 345 -19.14 -9.13 15.85
C ALA A 345 -18.15 -7.98 15.81
N LEU A 346 -18.19 -7.05 16.79
CA LEU A 346 -17.22 -5.95 16.91
C LEU A 346 -15.80 -6.47 17.14
N ALA A 347 -15.61 -7.41 18.07
CA ALA A 347 -14.29 -7.99 18.35
C ALA A 347 -13.71 -8.73 17.13
N LEU A 348 -14.53 -9.55 16.47
CA LEU A 348 -14.13 -10.29 15.28
C LEU A 348 -13.75 -9.36 14.13
N ASN A 349 -14.54 -8.32 13.87
CA ASN A 349 -14.23 -7.35 12.82
C ASN A 349 -12.95 -6.55 13.11
N THR A 350 -12.69 -6.18 14.37
CA THR A 350 -11.44 -5.53 14.75
C THR A 350 -10.24 -6.43 14.48
N LEU A 351 -10.33 -7.71 14.91
CA LEU A 351 -9.27 -8.69 14.70
C LEU A 351 -9.02 -8.93 13.21
N LEU A 352 -10.09 -9.12 12.44
CA LEU A 352 -9.98 -9.36 10.99
C LEU A 352 -9.47 -8.13 10.24
N ALA A 353 -9.92 -6.92 10.57
CA ALA A 353 -9.43 -5.70 9.92
C ALA A 353 -7.91 -5.52 10.12
N VAL A 354 -7.42 -5.70 11.34
CA VAL A 354 -5.98 -5.60 11.63
C VAL A 354 -5.22 -6.78 11.03
N GLY A 355 -5.70 -8.00 11.27
CA GLY A 355 -5.03 -9.23 10.85
C GLY A 355 -4.93 -9.33 9.33
N THR A 356 -6.03 -9.15 8.60
CA THR A 356 -6.04 -9.26 7.15
C THR A 356 -5.22 -8.16 6.49
N THR A 357 -5.37 -6.90 6.96
CA THR A 357 -4.56 -5.79 6.44
C THR A 357 -3.08 -6.01 6.73
N GLY A 358 -2.71 -6.45 7.94
CA GLY A 358 -1.33 -6.72 8.32
C GLY A 358 -0.70 -7.85 7.51
N VAL A 359 -1.41 -8.98 7.37
CA VAL A 359 -0.95 -10.13 6.58
C VAL A 359 -0.79 -9.75 5.11
N PHE A 360 -1.75 -9.00 4.54
CA PHE A 360 -1.64 -8.54 3.17
C PHE A 360 -0.44 -7.58 2.96
N LEU A 361 -0.21 -6.64 3.87
CA LEU A 361 0.95 -5.74 3.79
C LEU A 361 2.27 -6.50 3.89
N ALA A 362 2.37 -7.47 4.80
CA ALA A 362 3.55 -8.33 4.90
C ALA A 362 3.78 -9.12 3.62
N TYR A 363 2.72 -9.68 3.04
CA TYR A 363 2.77 -10.37 1.75
C TYR A 363 3.24 -9.44 0.62
N LEU A 364 2.70 -8.22 0.54
CA LEU A 364 3.08 -7.24 -0.45
C LEU A 364 4.57 -6.87 -0.35
N VAL A 365 5.08 -6.69 0.87
CA VAL A 365 6.51 -6.46 1.12
C VAL A 365 7.33 -7.65 0.66
N THR A 366 6.90 -8.88 0.94
CA THR A 366 7.58 -10.10 0.47
C THR A 366 7.64 -10.14 -1.05
N VAL A 367 6.52 -9.90 -1.75
CA VAL A 367 6.48 -9.85 -3.23
C VAL A 367 7.47 -8.82 -3.78
N ILE A 368 7.54 -7.64 -3.16
CA ILE A 368 8.47 -6.57 -3.59
C ILE A 368 9.92 -6.99 -3.36
N ILE A 369 10.25 -7.52 -2.19
CA ILE A 369 11.61 -7.97 -1.86
C ILE A 369 12.04 -9.09 -2.79
N ASP A 370 11.20 -10.11 -2.98
CA ASP A 370 11.50 -11.25 -3.84
C ASP A 370 11.69 -10.79 -5.30
N ALA A 371 10.87 -9.84 -5.78
CA ALA A 371 10.99 -9.29 -7.12
C ALA A 371 12.30 -8.47 -7.32
N ILE A 372 12.77 -7.79 -6.28
CA ILE A 372 14.04 -7.03 -6.32
C ILE A 372 15.24 -7.99 -6.21
N SER A 373 15.13 -9.02 -5.37
CA SER A 373 16.21 -9.98 -5.09
C SER A 373 16.26 -11.13 -6.08
N LEU A 374 15.25 -11.28 -6.96
CA LEU A 374 15.09 -12.37 -7.92
C LEU A 374 15.14 -13.75 -7.27
N THR A 375 14.57 -13.90 -6.07
CA THR A 375 14.53 -15.15 -5.32
C THR A 375 13.42 -16.07 -5.82
N ASP A 376 13.64 -17.37 -5.87
CA ASP A 376 12.63 -18.35 -6.28
C ASP A 376 11.74 -18.79 -5.11
N ASN A 377 10.68 -18.04 -4.86
CA ASN A 377 9.68 -18.30 -3.82
C ASN A 377 8.26 -18.56 -4.38
N SER A 378 8.17 -19.04 -5.61
CA SER A 378 6.91 -19.19 -6.35
C SER A 378 5.81 -19.96 -5.61
N ALA A 379 6.16 -21.11 -5.00
CA ALA A 379 5.20 -21.94 -4.26
C ALA A 379 4.64 -21.20 -3.02
N VAL A 380 5.49 -20.44 -2.33
CA VAL A 380 5.10 -19.66 -1.15
C VAL A 380 4.19 -18.49 -1.55
N LEU A 381 4.51 -17.82 -2.65
CA LEU A 381 3.70 -16.71 -3.19
C LEU A 381 2.28 -17.18 -3.54
N ALA A 382 2.13 -18.31 -4.24
CA ALA A 382 0.84 -18.84 -4.63
C ALA A 382 0.00 -19.29 -3.42
N LYS A 383 0.60 -20.04 -2.49
CA LYS A 383 -0.08 -20.54 -1.29
C LYS A 383 -0.57 -19.40 -0.39
N ASN A 384 0.28 -18.42 -0.14
CA ASN A 384 -0.06 -17.30 0.72
C ASN A 384 -1.14 -16.40 0.10
N TRP A 385 -1.14 -16.24 -1.22
CA TRP A 385 -2.19 -15.50 -1.92
C TRP A 385 -3.58 -16.10 -1.67
N HIS A 386 -3.74 -17.41 -1.85
CA HIS A 386 -5.03 -18.08 -1.61
C HIS A 386 -5.50 -17.92 -0.15
N ALA A 387 -4.58 -18.04 0.81
CA ALA A 387 -4.91 -17.83 2.22
C ALA A 387 -5.41 -16.40 2.50
N ILE A 388 -4.77 -15.40 1.88
CA ILE A 388 -5.18 -13.99 2.04
C ILE A 388 -6.55 -13.73 1.40
N VAL A 389 -6.82 -14.30 0.22
CA VAL A 389 -8.13 -14.21 -0.43
C VAL A 389 -9.22 -14.83 0.44
N MET A 390 -9.00 -16.01 1.01
CA MET A 390 -9.95 -16.63 1.94
C MET A 390 -10.20 -15.76 3.17
N LEU A 391 -9.15 -15.20 3.76
CA LEU A 391 -9.24 -14.30 4.91
C LEU A 391 -10.01 -13.01 4.56
N THR A 392 -9.86 -12.51 3.34
CA THR A 392 -10.57 -11.33 2.83
C THR A 392 -12.09 -11.61 2.73
N TRP A 393 -12.48 -12.76 2.18
CA TRP A 393 -13.89 -13.16 2.12
C TRP A 393 -14.48 -13.38 3.52
N LEU A 394 -13.71 -13.98 4.44
CA LEU A 394 -14.13 -14.10 5.83
C LEU A 394 -14.36 -12.74 6.49
N SER A 395 -13.49 -11.75 6.21
CA SER A 395 -13.64 -10.38 6.69
C SER A 395 -14.90 -9.71 6.14
N LEU A 396 -15.25 -9.95 4.87
CA LEU A 396 -16.48 -9.44 4.27
C LEU A 396 -17.74 -10.04 4.92
N VAL A 397 -17.75 -11.35 5.15
CA VAL A 397 -18.87 -12.03 5.84
C VAL A 397 -19.02 -11.52 7.28
N ALA A 398 -17.91 -11.37 8.01
CA ALA A 398 -17.95 -10.83 9.36
C ALA A 398 -18.43 -9.37 9.39
N PHE A 399 -18.07 -8.56 8.40
CA PHE A 399 -18.56 -7.19 8.29
C PHE A 399 -20.06 -7.13 7.98
N ALA A 400 -20.56 -7.98 7.08
CA ALA A 400 -21.99 -8.09 6.81
C ALA A 400 -22.77 -8.51 8.05
N TRP A 401 -22.24 -9.46 8.85
CA TRP A 401 -22.83 -9.84 10.14
C TRP A 401 -22.86 -8.66 11.11
N LEU A 402 -21.77 -7.89 11.25
CA LEU A 402 -21.75 -6.69 12.10
C LEU A 402 -22.81 -5.67 11.68
N LEU A 403 -22.99 -5.42 10.39
CA LEU A 403 -24.03 -4.51 9.90
C LEU A 403 -25.44 -5.04 10.23
N ALA A 404 -25.68 -6.33 10.10
CA ALA A 404 -26.95 -6.95 10.48
C ALA A 404 -27.24 -6.79 11.99
N GLU A 405 -26.25 -7.01 12.86
CA GLU A 405 -26.39 -6.80 14.31
C GLU A 405 -26.71 -5.34 14.65
N ILE A 406 -26.06 -4.38 13.97
CA ILE A 406 -26.35 -2.95 14.15
C ILE A 406 -27.79 -2.62 13.76
N ILE A 407 -28.26 -3.13 12.63
CA ILE A 407 -29.64 -2.91 12.14
C ILE A 407 -30.64 -3.51 13.12
N VAL A 408 -30.45 -4.77 13.54
CA VAL A 408 -31.33 -5.47 14.48
C VAL A 408 -31.39 -4.72 15.82
N ASP A 409 -30.25 -4.25 16.34
CA ASP A 409 -30.20 -3.50 17.57
C ASP A 409 -30.92 -2.14 17.45
N ALA A 410 -30.73 -1.43 16.33
CA ALA A 410 -31.46 -0.19 16.04
C ALA A 410 -32.98 -0.42 15.97
N CYS A 411 -33.45 -1.47 15.28
CA CYS A 411 -34.87 -1.84 15.21
C CYS A 411 -35.43 -2.18 16.58
N ARG A 412 -34.74 -2.97 17.39
CA ARG A 412 -35.16 -3.31 18.75
C ARG A 412 -35.30 -2.08 19.64
N ARG A 413 -34.37 -1.12 19.54
CA ARG A 413 -34.44 0.16 20.28
C ARG A 413 -35.64 0.98 19.83
N HIS A 414 -35.83 1.09 18.53
CA HIS A 414 -36.95 1.85 17.99
C HIS A 414 -38.31 1.27 18.45
N ALA A 415 -38.45 -0.06 18.41
CA ALA A 415 -39.65 -0.74 18.93
C ALA A 415 -39.85 -0.51 20.42
N ARG A 416 -38.77 -0.58 21.23
CA ARG A 416 -38.81 -0.31 22.68
C ARG A 416 -39.19 1.13 22.99
N ASN A 417 -38.63 2.09 22.27
CA ASN A 417 -38.95 3.52 22.44
C ASN A 417 -40.40 3.84 22.07
N ARG A 418 -40.97 3.16 21.04
CA ARG A 418 -42.41 3.25 20.71
C ARG A 418 -43.28 2.68 21.80
N ALA A 419 -42.92 1.52 22.37
CA ALA A 419 -43.68 0.90 23.45
C ALA A 419 -43.69 1.74 24.73
N ILE A 420 -42.57 2.43 25.03
CA ILE A 420 -42.49 3.36 26.15
C ILE A 420 -43.39 4.59 25.91
N ALA A 421 -43.35 5.17 24.70
CA ALA A 421 -44.18 6.32 24.36
C ALA A 421 -45.69 6.00 24.43
N SER A 422 -46.11 4.80 24.03
CA SER A 422 -47.53 4.37 24.13
C SER A 422 -47.98 4.20 25.58
N ILE A 423 -47.09 3.79 26.49
CA ILE A 423 -47.40 3.67 27.93
C ILE A 423 -47.55 5.04 28.56
N ASP A 424 -46.71 6.01 28.17
CA ASP A 424 -46.81 7.40 28.69
C ASP A 424 -48.09 8.08 28.19
N ASP A 425 -48.51 7.88 26.93
CA ASP A 425 -49.79 8.40 26.36
C ASP A 425 -51.03 7.79 27.06
N ASP A 426 -51.02 6.50 27.39
CA ASP A 426 -52.09 5.84 28.15
C ASP A 426 -52.15 6.30 29.61
N ALA A 427 -51.02 6.62 30.22
CA ALA A 427 -50.94 7.14 31.58
C ALA A 427 -51.47 8.58 31.71
N ASP A 428 -51.23 9.43 30.69
CA ASP A 428 -51.74 10.81 30.62
C ASP A 428 -53.26 10.86 30.35
N MET A 429 -53.80 9.91 29.59
CA MET A 429 -55.24 9.80 29.37
C MET A 429 -56.03 9.35 30.63
N ASN A 430 -55.41 8.59 31.51
CA ASN A 430 -56.07 8.05 32.73
C ASN A 430 -55.98 8.99 33.95
N ASN A 431 -55.13 10.06 33.92
CA ASN A 431 -54.94 11.04 35.02
C ASN A 431 -55.64 12.38 34.77
N GLY A 432 -56.71 12.41 33.99
CA GLY A 432 -57.55 13.60 33.84
C GLY A 432 -58.48 13.78 35.06
N HIS A 433 -58.03 14.33 36.15
CA HIS A 433 -58.59 15.02 37.29
C HIS A 433 -57.79 14.65 38.56
N ASP A 434 -56.91 15.47 38.96
CA ASP A 434 -56.63 16.05 40.25
C ASP A 434 -55.17 16.55 40.34
N ALA A 435 -55.05 17.86 40.15
CA ALA A 435 -53.82 18.58 40.36
C ALA A 435 -53.67 18.87 41.85
N ALA A 436 -52.78 18.15 42.53
CA ALA A 436 -52.19 18.60 43.81
C ALA A 436 -50.67 18.51 43.69
N ALA A 437 -50.06 19.67 43.86
CA ALA A 437 -48.61 19.89 43.86
C ALA A 437 -47.93 19.01 44.89
N GLY A 438 -47.02 18.13 44.48
CA GLY A 438 -46.20 17.34 45.35
C GLY A 438 -45.06 16.71 44.60
N SER A 439 -43.87 17.32 44.72
CA SER A 439 -42.58 16.71 44.49
C SER A 439 -42.36 16.00 43.13
N ARG A 440 -42.03 16.81 42.11
CA ARG A 440 -41.38 16.31 40.88
C ARG A 440 -40.00 15.74 41.24
N CYS A 441 -39.89 14.42 41.38
CA CYS A 441 -38.62 13.77 41.13
C CYS A 441 -38.20 14.06 39.70
N ASP A 442 -37.05 14.68 39.51
CA ASP A 442 -36.37 14.83 38.22
C ASP A 442 -36.06 13.45 37.62
N ILE A 443 -37.01 12.83 36.98
CA ILE A 443 -36.78 11.81 35.99
C ILE A 443 -36.39 12.62 34.74
N GLY A 444 -35.10 12.51 34.36
CA GLY A 444 -34.54 13.18 33.19
C GLY A 444 -35.47 13.00 31.99
N LYS A 445 -35.71 14.09 31.29
CA LYS A 445 -36.68 14.30 30.18
C LYS A 445 -36.63 13.30 29.04
N ASP A 446 -35.75 12.27 29.09
CA ASP A 446 -35.54 11.32 28.01
C ASP A 446 -35.48 9.88 28.57
N GLY A 447 -36.62 9.26 28.80
CA GLY A 447 -36.77 7.81 29.01
C GLY A 447 -36.36 6.94 27.84
N LYS A 448 -35.65 7.53 26.86
CA LYS A 448 -35.17 6.83 25.68
C LYS A 448 -33.94 5.99 26.02
N ALA A 449 -33.96 4.73 25.61
CA ALA A 449 -32.82 3.84 25.70
C ALA A 449 -31.68 4.35 24.81
N CYS A 450 -30.78 5.19 25.34
CA CYS A 450 -29.62 5.72 24.65
C CYS A 450 -28.40 4.84 24.91
N ILE A 451 -27.63 4.55 23.83
CA ILE A 451 -26.28 3.96 23.97
C ILE A 451 -25.39 5.03 24.61
N GLY A 452 -24.55 4.63 25.59
CA GLY A 452 -23.53 5.53 26.08
C GLY A 452 -22.59 5.98 24.94
N SER A 453 -22.27 7.29 24.88
CA SER A 453 -21.43 7.87 23.82
C SER A 453 -20.12 7.11 23.57
N GLY A 454 -19.50 6.56 24.60
CA GLY A 454 -18.28 5.74 24.47
C GLY A 454 -18.48 4.45 23.63
N HIS A 455 -19.63 3.79 23.82
CA HIS A 455 -19.95 2.58 23.02
C HIS A 455 -20.21 2.90 21.54
N VAL A 456 -20.85 4.05 21.27
CA VAL A 456 -21.04 4.54 19.89
C VAL A 456 -19.69 4.82 19.23
N ILE A 457 -18.77 5.49 19.94
CA ILE A 457 -17.42 5.78 19.41
C ILE A 457 -16.68 4.48 19.07
N VAL A 458 -16.66 3.51 19.99
CA VAL A 458 -15.97 2.23 19.73
C VAL A 458 -16.60 1.50 18.55
N ALA A 459 -17.94 1.40 18.47
CA ALA A 459 -18.60 0.76 17.35
C ALA A 459 -18.30 1.48 16.01
N THR A 460 -18.32 2.81 16.00
CA THR A 460 -17.98 3.62 14.82
C THR A 460 -16.54 3.37 14.39
N CYS A 461 -15.59 3.34 15.32
CA CYS A 461 -14.19 3.02 15.01
C CYS A 461 -14.03 1.63 14.38
N VAL A 462 -14.74 0.61 14.89
CA VAL A 462 -14.71 -0.74 14.30
C VAL A 462 -15.28 -0.75 12.88
N VAL A 463 -16.44 -0.11 12.68
CA VAL A 463 -17.07 -0.04 11.34
C VAL A 463 -16.17 0.67 10.34
N VAL A 464 -15.58 1.81 10.72
CA VAL A 464 -14.66 2.57 9.86
C VAL A 464 -13.41 1.75 9.55
N SER A 465 -12.81 1.10 10.56
CA SER A 465 -11.63 0.25 10.36
C SER A 465 -11.92 -0.92 9.42
N ALA A 466 -13.02 -1.65 9.63
CA ALA A 466 -13.40 -2.78 8.80
C ALA A 466 -13.74 -2.35 7.37
N ALA A 467 -14.49 -1.26 7.19
CA ALA A 467 -14.84 -0.72 5.87
C ALA A 467 -13.60 -0.25 5.10
N LEU A 468 -12.66 0.45 5.75
CA LEU A 468 -11.39 0.86 5.13
C LEU A 468 -10.51 -0.33 4.78
N SER A 469 -10.42 -1.35 5.66
CA SER A 469 -9.69 -2.59 5.37
C SER A 469 -10.25 -3.27 4.11
N LEU A 470 -11.57 -3.46 4.03
CA LEU A 470 -12.22 -4.06 2.87
C LEU A 470 -12.03 -3.22 1.60
N ALA A 471 -12.14 -1.89 1.70
CA ALA A 471 -11.89 -0.98 0.57
C ALA A 471 -10.44 -1.06 0.06
N LEU A 472 -9.46 -1.14 0.97
CA LEU A 472 -8.05 -1.35 0.62
C LEU A 472 -7.84 -2.70 -0.08
N LEU A 473 -8.41 -3.78 0.45
CA LEU A 473 -8.32 -5.12 -0.14
C LEU A 473 -9.01 -5.19 -1.52
N ALA A 474 -10.15 -4.49 -1.69
CA ALA A 474 -10.82 -4.35 -2.98
C ALA A 474 -9.97 -3.58 -4.00
N PHE A 475 -9.34 -2.48 -3.57
CA PHE A 475 -8.42 -1.73 -4.43
C PHE A 475 -7.28 -2.63 -4.96
N TRP A 476 -6.77 -3.53 -4.13
CA TRP A 476 -5.73 -4.49 -4.51
C TRP A 476 -6.24 -5.70 -5.31
N GLY A 477 -7.56 -5.85 -5.47
CA GLY A 477 -8.17 -6.88 -6.31
C GLY A 477 -8.33 -8.24 -5.64
N LEU A 478 -8.44 -8.29 -4.31
CA LEU A 478 -8.62 -9.54 -3.59
C LEU A 478 -10.03 -10.12 -3.66
N PHE A 479 -10.97 -9.42 -4.28
CA PHE A 479 -12.33 -9.88 -4.55
C PHE A 479 -12.55 -10.32 -6.01
N CYS A 480 -11.53 -10.26 -6.87
CA CYS A 480 -11.60 -10.61 -8.30
C CYS A 480 -11.12 -12.03 -8.54
#